data_78072d5711dc5bc984f896bf08db050d
#
_entry.id   78072d5711dc5bc984f896bf08db050d
#
_cell.length_a   1.000
_cell.length_b   1.000
_cell.length_c   1.000
_cell.angle_alpha   90.00
_cell.angle_beta   90.00
_cell.angle_gamma   90.00
#
_symmetry.space_group_name_H-M   'P 1'
#
loop_
_entity.id
_entity.type
_entity.pdbx_description
1 polymer ?
#
loop_
_entity_poly.entity_id
_entity_poly.type
_entity_poly.pdbx_seq_one_letter_code
_entity_poly.pdbx_strand_id
1 'polypeptide(L)'
;IHKELGEDDAESEADKFERKLEKLKAPAKVKKKIKEEIGRYKRISSNNSESAVIRGYLETLLAMPWKKASQDNTDVEHAKEILDADHYGLEKVKERILEYLAVKKLNKEGTGTILCLVGPPGTGKTSIAKSVAKALGRKYVRICLGGVRDEAELRGHRRTYVGAMPGRVIAAVKNAKVKNPLILFDEIDKMVSDGRGDPAAALLEILDPEQNKHFSDHYLELPFDLSKAFFICTANGTDTISRPLLDRMEVIELPGYTENEKFHIAKEHLWAKQLKQNGITRSQLTITDKALRTMILRYTREAGVRGLERKIASVCRKAAKAVAQADEGTKTKLRISDRNIKEYLGKPVYKPNAANEKPEVGIVRGLAWTSRRRDAGDRGRCIKRHRQAGAYRKAWRCDEGISQDRTDLCPFSGTG
;
A
#
# COMPACT_ATOMS: atom_id res chain seq x y z
N ILE A 1 -29.39 -35.66 -32.55
CA ILE A 1 -30.22 -35.66 -31.33
C ILE A 1 -29.33 -35.37 -30.08
N HIS A 2 -28.19 -36.11 -29.91
CA HIS A 2 -27.30 -35.84 -28.75
C HIS A 2 -26.61 -34.49 -28.79
N LYS A 3 -26.32 -33.91 -29.98
CA LYS A 3 -25.78 -32.52 -30.10
C LYS A 3 -26.74 -31.42 -29.74
N GLU A 4 -28.04 -31.62 -29.86
CA GLU A 4 -29.07 -30.67 -29.53
C GLU A 4 -29.44 -30.60 -28.05
N LEU A 5 -29.02 -31.62 -27.25
CA LEU A 5 -29.28 -31.70 -25.82
C LEU A 5 -28.14 -31.15 -24.93
N GLY A 6 -27.07 -30.65 -25.52
CA GLY A 6 -25.94 -30.08 -24.74
C GLY A 6 -25.06 -31.13 -23.98
N GLU A 7 -25.30 -32.42 -24.22
CA GLU A 7 -24.55 -33.53 -23.60
C GLU A 7 -23.11 -33.61 -24.14
N ASP A 8 -22.92 -33.33 -25.44
CA ASP A 8 -21.60 -33.28 -26.07
C ASP A 8 -20.69 -32.20 -25.51
N ASP A 9 -21.26 -31.04 -25.11
CA ASP A 9 -20.49 -29.93 -24.57
C ASP A 9 -19.99 -30.19 -23.14
N ALA A 10 -20.78 -30.88 -22.32
CA ALA A 10 -20.40 -31.25 -20.95
C ALA A 10 -19.29 -32.34 -20.94
N GLU A 11 -19.38 -33.31 -21.84
CA GLU A 11 -18.38 -34.36 -21.99
C GLU A 11 -17.07 -33.79 -22.54
N SER A 12 -17.09 -32.89 -23.51
CA SER A 12 -15.91 -32.20 -24.02
C SER A 12 -15.23 -31.29 -22.97
N GLU A 13 -15.98 -30.66 -22.06
CA GLU A 13 -15.41 -29.86 -20.97
C GLU A 13 -14.75 -30.74 -19.89
N ALA A 14 -15.36 -31.84 -19.52
CA ALA A 14 -14.78 -32.75 -18.57
C ALA A 14 -13.44 -33.37 -19.07
N ASP A 15 -13.34 -33.68 -20.35
CA ASP A 15 -12.09 -34.13 -20.95
C ASP A 15 -11.01 -33.03 -20.96
N LYS A 16 -11.41 -31.76 -21.14
CA LYS A 16 -10.49 -30.63 -20.97
C LYS A 16 -9.95 -30.54 -19.54
N PHE A 17 -10.79 -30.79 -18.54
CA PHE A 17 -10.36 -30.80 -17.13
C PHE A 17 -9.43 -31.99 -16.83
N GLU A 18 -9.68 -33.17 -17.35
CA GLU A 18 -8.79 -34.33 -17.20
C GLU A 18 -7.40 -34.06 -17.80
N ARG A 19 -7.32 -33.56 -19.02
CA ARG A 19 -6.05 -33.15 -19.65
C ARG A 19 -5.30 -32.05 -18.85
N LYS A 20 -6.01 -31.10 -18.25
CA LYS A 20 -5.39 -30.13 -17.35
C LYS A 20 -4.88 -30.74 -16.07
N LEU A 21 -5.60 -31.74 -15.50
CA LEU A 21 -5.20 -32.48 -14.30
C LEU A 21 -3.93 -33.29 -14.53
N GLU A 22 -3.78 -33.92 -15.68
CA GLU A 22 -2.56 -34.69 -16.03
C GLU A 22 -1.32 -33.78 -16.01
N LYS A 23 -1.44 -32.56 -16.59
CA LYS A 23 -0.36 -31.60 -16.65
C LYS A 23 -0.13 -30.87 -15.31
N LEU A 24 -1.07 -30.97 -14.36
CA LEU A 24 -1.00 -30.27 -13.09
C LEU A 24 0.07 -30.87 -12.17
N LYS A 25 1.02 -30.05 -11.74
CA LYS A 25 2.00 -30.40 -10.70
C LYS A 25 1.40 -30.09 -9.32
N ALA A 26 0.72 -31.04 -8.69
CA ALA A 26 0.07 -30.90 -7.40
C ALA A 26 0.35 -32.10 -6.48
N PRO A 27 0.12 -31.98 -5.14
CA PRO A 27 0.15 -33.11 -4.22
C PRO A 27 -0.89 -34.17 -4.58
N ALA A 28 -0.62 -35.46 -4.22
CA ALA A 28 -1.50 -36.56 -4.53
C ALA A 28 -2.92 -36.39 -3.99
N LYS A 29 -3.07 -35.85 -2.75
CA LYS A 29 -4.36 -35.54 -2.12
C LYS A 29 -5.19 -34.56 -2.96
N VAL A 30 -4.56 -33.51 -3.51
CA VAL A 30 -5.20 -32.52 -4.37
C VAL A 30 -5.65 -33.16 -5.68
N LYS A 31 -4.77 -33.94 -6.33
CA LYS A 31 -5.12 -34.64 -7.58
C LYS A 31 -6.28 -35.61 -7.40
N LYS A 32 -6.31 -36.31 -6.27
CA LYS A 32 -7.42 -37.22 -5.93
C LYS A 32 -8.75 -36.46 -5.81
N LYS A 33 -8.76 -35.36 -5.06
CA LYS A 33 -9.97 -34.52 -4.91
C LYS A 33 -10.45 -33.97 -6.24
N ILE A 34 -9.54 -33.44 -7.08
CA ILE A 34 -9.91 -32.93 -8.41
C ILE A 34 -10.52 -34.04 -9.28
N LYS A 35 -9.95 -35.23 -9.25
CA LYS A 35 -10.48 -36.41 -10.01
C LYS A 35 -11.89 -36.79 -9.53
N GLU A 36 -12.12 -36.78 -8.23
CA GLU A 36 -13.45 -37.04 -7.66
C GLU A 36 -14.49 -35.99 -8.12
N GLU A 37 -14.11 -34.71 -8.11
CA GLU A 37 -15.01 -33.64 -8.54
C GLU A 37 -15.25 -33.66 -10.06
N ILE A 38 -14.26 -34.03 -10.89
CA ILE A 38 -14.47 -34.28 -12.32
C ILE A 38 -15.46 -35.41 -12.54
N GLY A 39 -15.31 -36.51 -11.77
CA GLY A 39 -16.25 -37.63 -11.84
C GLY A 39 -17.68 -37.25 -11.40
N ARG A 40 -17.80 -36.29 -10.46
CA ARG A 40 -19.11 -35.71 -10.07
C ARG A 40 -19.67 -34.81 -11.18
N TYR A 41 -18.84 -33.98 -11.79
CA TYR A 41 -19.21 -33.10 -12.90
C TYR A 41 -19.75 -33.90 -14.12
N LYS A 42 -19.11 -35.05 -14.45
CA LYS A 42 -19.56 -35.93 -15.53
C LYS A 42 -20.96 -36.56 -15.29
N ARG A 43 -21.38 -36.68 -14.04
CA ARG A 43 -22.68 -37.29 -13.67
C ARG A 43 -23.84 -36.29 -13.59
N ILE A 44 -23.55 -35.01 -13.60
CA ILE A 44 -24.56 -33.93 -13.47
C ILE A 44 -24.89 -33.42 -14.88
N SER A 45 -26.17 -33.23 -15.17
CA SER A 45 -26.61 -32.67 -16.45
C SER A 45 -26.13 -31.22 -16.60
N SER A 46 -25.73 -30.83 -17.81
CA SER A 46 -25.16 -29.52 -18.13
C SER A 46 -26.06 -28.33 -17.79
N ASN A 47 -27.36 -28.55 -17.75
CA ASN A 47 -28.36 -27.49 -17.49
C ASN A 47 -28.67 -27.27 -16.00
N ASN A 48 -27.93 -27.92 -15.07
CA ASN A 48 -28.17 -27.75 -13.65
C ASN A 48 -27.26 -26.63 -13.10
N SER A 49 -27.83 -25.76 -12.24
CA SER A 49 -27.06 -24.73 -11.53
C SER A 49 -25.88 -25.29 -10.72
N GLU A 50 -25.98 -26.54 -10.25
CA GLU A 50 -24.91 -27.25 -9.56
C GLU A 50 -23.68 -27.48 -10.47
N SER A 51 -23.91 -27.72 -11.78
CA SER A 51 -22.83 -27.92 -12.75
C SER A 51 -21.95 -26.67 -12.87
N ALA A 52 -22.56 -25.47 -12.88
CA ALA A 52 -21.82 -24.20 -12.92
C ALA A 52 -20.96 -23.98 -11.66
N VAL A 53 -21.47 -24.37 -10.48
CA VAL A 53 -20.72 -24.27 -9.21
C VAL A 53 -19.52 -25.21 -9.21
N ILE A 54 -19.69 -26.48 -9.62
CA ILE A 54 -18.59 -27.46 -9.70
C ILE A 54 -17.57 -27.05 -10.74
N ARG A 55 -18.01 -26.53 -11.88
CA ARG A 55 -17.13 -25.99 -12.92
C ARG A 55 -16.23 -24.88 -12.38
N GLY A 56 -16.80 -23.86 -11.74
CA GLY A 56 -16.03 -22.75 -11.13
C GLY A 56 -15.03 -23.23 -10.08
N TYR A 57 -15.41 -24.24 -9.31
CA TYR A 57 -14.54 -24.88 -8.32
C TYR A 57 -13.37 -25.62 -8.99
N LEU A 58 -13.64 -26.47 -9.99
CA LEU A 58 -12.62 -27.16 -10.79
C LEU A 58 -11.66 -26.20 -11.48
N GLU A 59 -12.16 -25.13 -12.09
CA GLU A 59 -11.34 -24.07 -12.68
C GLU A 59 -10.42 -23.42 -11.65
N THR A 60 -10.91 -23.22 -10.44
CA THR A 60 -10.09 -22.66 -9.36
C THR A 60 -9.01 -23.62 -8.90
N LEU A 61 -9.34 -24.90 -8.62
CA LEU A 61 -8.38 -25.91 -8.21
C LEU A 61 -7.27 -26.15 -9.25
N LEU A 62 -7.65 -26.20 -10.54
CA LEU A 62 -6.73 -26.41 -11.64
C LEU A 62 -5.83 -25.18 -11.92
N ALA A 63 -6.29 -23.98 -11.59
CA ALA A 63 -5.53 -22.74 -11.76
C ALA A 63 -4.55 -22.46 -10.60
N MET A 64 -4.69 -23.17 -9.47
CA MET A 64 -3.82 -22.95 -8.30
C MET A 64 -2.39 -23.42 -8.56
N PRO A 65 -1.38 -22.62 -8.15
CA PRO A 65 0.04 -22.97 -8.33
C PRO A 65 0.55 -23.86 -7.17
N TRP A 66 0.05 -25.09 -7.05
CA TRP A 66 0.35 -26.00 -5.94
C TRP A 66 1.84 -26.25 -5.69
N LYS A 67 2.65 -26.37 -6.75
CA LYS A 67 4.10 -26.62 -6.67
C LYS A 67 4.96 -25.60 -7.41
N LYS A 68 4.35 -24.74 -8.23
CA LYS A 68 5.07 -23.78 -9.05
C LYS A 68 5.56 -22.60 -8.20
N ALA A 69 6.87 -22.38 -8.13
CA ALA A 69 7.50 -21.27 -7.43
C ALA A 69 8.33 -20.43 -8.40
N SER A 70 8.49 -19.14 -8.11
CA SER A 70 9.52 -18.29 -8.71
C SER A 70 10.87 -18.54 -8.04
N GLN A 71 11.96 -18.34 -8.77
CA GLN A 71 13.29 -18.34 -8.17
C GLN A 71 13.51 -17.03 -7.42
N ASP A 72 13.97 -17.14 -6.17
CA ASP A 72 14.30 -15.95 -5.37
C ASP A 72 15.69 -15.45 -5.77
N ASN A 73 15.79 -14.17 -6.06
CA ASN A 73 17.07 -13.48 -6.10
C ASN A 73 17.47 -13.11 -4.67
N THR A 74 18.58 -13.64 -4.19
CA THR A 74 19.12 -13.40 -2.84
C THR A 74 20.35 -12.50 -2.87
N ASP A 75 20.58 -11.81 -3.97
CA ASP A 75 21.66 -10.84 -4.10
C ASP A 75 21.30 -9.52 -3.40
N VAL A 76 21.98 -9.25 -2.29
CA VAL A 76 21.72 -8.08 -1.45
C VAL A 76 22.17 -6.79 -2.12
N GLU A 77 23.29 -6.83 -2.90
CA GLU A 77 23.77 -5.66 -3.63
C GLU A 77 22.80 -5.26 -4.74
N HIS A 78 22.31 -6.24 -5.51
CA HIS A 78 21.27 -6.00 -6.50
C HIS A 78 19.98 -5.45 -5.90
N ALA A 79 19.60 -5.94 -4.70
CA ALA A 79 18.43 -5.42 -3.99
C ALA A 79 18.62 -3.96 -3.59
N LYS A 80 19.84 -3.59 -3.13
CA LYS A 80 20.19 -2.22 -2.78
C LYS A 80 20.09 -1.30 -4.00
N GLU A 81 20.67 -1.70 -5.14
CA GLU A 81 20.59 -0.92 -6.38
C GLU A 81 19.15 -0.63 -6.80
N ILE A 82 18.27 -1.63 -6.71
CA ILE A 82 16.85 -1.46 -7.05
C ILE A 82 16.16 -0.49 -6.07
N LEU A 83 16.41 -0.63 -4.77
CA LEU A 83 15.81 0.23 -3.75
C LEU A 83 16.29 1.67 -3.89
N ASP A 84 17.56 1.88 -4.21
CA ASP A 84 18.16 3.21 -4.42
C ASP A 84 17.64 3.86 -5.71
N ALA A 85 17.49 3.08 -6.78
CA ALA A 85 16.94 3.57 -8.04
C ALA A 85 15.44 3.92 -7.95
N ASP A 86 14.68 3.18 -7.18
CA ASP A 86 13.22 3.36 -7.10
C ASP A 86 12.81 4.36 -5.99
N HIS A 87 13.66 4.63 -4.98
CA HIS A 87 13.34 5.45 -3.80
C HIS A 87 14.46 6.37 -3.38
N TYR A 88 14.17 7.66 -3.30
CA TYR A 88 15.08 8.66 -2.75
C TYR A 88 15.02 8.68 -1.22
N GLY A 89 16.19 8.71 -0.55
CA GLY A 89 16.29 8.71 0.91
C GLY A 89 15.82 7.39 1.54
N LEU A 90 15.22 7.48 2.74
CA LEU A 90 14.71 6.33 3.51
C LEU A 90 15.81 5.32 3.87
N GLU A 91 17.04 5.79 4.13
CA GLU A 91 18.20 4.93 4.36
C GLU A 91 17.98 3.86 5.44
N LYS A 92 17.42 4.26 6.59
CA LYS A 92 17.10 3.31 7.68
C LYS A 92 16.12 2.22 7.27
N VAL A 93 15.14 2.57 6.44
CA VAL A 93 14.14 1.61 5.95
C VAL A 93 14.77 0.63 4.96
N LYS A 94 15.59 1.14 4.04
CA LYS A 94 16.34 0.33 3.08
C LYS A 94 17.30 -0.61 3.79
N GLU A 95 18.06 -0.12 4.76
CA GLU A 95 19.00 -0.91 5.55
C GLU A 95 18.30 -2.07 6.26
N ARG A 96 17.18 -1.82 6.94
CA ARG A 96 16.39 -2.88 7.59
C ARG A 96 15.87 -3.92 6.60
N ILE A 97 15.44 -3.50 5.42
CA ILE A 97 15.02 -4.42 4.36
C ILE A 97 16.21 -5.28 3.89
N LEU A 98 17.38 -4.67 3.70
CA LEU A 98 18.58 -5.39 3.27
C LEU A 98 19.08 -6.37 4.34
N GLU A 99 19.08 -5.99 5.63
CA GLU A 99 19.35 -6.89 6.76
C GLU A 99 18.42 -8.11 6.73
N TYR A 100 17.12 -7.88 6.55
CA TYR A 100 16.13 -8.95 6.45
C TYR A 100 16.44 -9.89 5.27
N LEU A 101 16.78 -9.34 4.10
CA LEU A 101 17.15 -10.13 2.92
C LEU A 101 18.44 -10.93 3.15
N ALA A 102 19.41 -10.37 3.86
CA ALA A 102 20.65 -11.05 4.22
C ALA A 102 20.39 -12.24 5.18
N VAL A 103 19.56 -12.04 6.20
CA VAL A 103 19.16 -13.13 7.11
C VAL A 103 18.46 -14.25 6.34
N LYS A 104 17.55 -13.91 5.42
CA LYS A 104 16.86 -14.89 4.58
C LYS A 104 17.80 -15.64 3.62
N LYS A 105 18.87 -15.00 3.17
CA LYS A 105 19.92 -15.66 2.37
C LYS A 105 20.68 -16.72 3.17
N LEU A 106 20.98 -16.42 4.43
CA LEU A 106 21.73 -17.30 5.33
C LEU A 106 20.86 -18.42 5.89
N ASN A 107 19.64 -18.10 6.29
CA ASN A 107 18.70 -19.05 6.88
C ASN A 107 17.51 -19.30 5.94
N LYS A 108 17.63 -20.33 5.09
CA LYS A 108 16.58 -20.71 4.13
C LYS A 108 15.34 -21.32 4.77
N GLU A 109 15.46 -21.84 5.99
CA GLU A 109 14.38 -22.49 6.74
C GLU A 109 13.79 -21.57 7.80
N GLY A 110 14.42 -20.44 8.09
CA GLY A 110 13.99 -19.48 9.09
C GLY A 110 12.58 -18.98 8.82
N THR A 111 11.77 -18.96 9.87
CA THR A 111 10.46 -18.31 9.89
C THR A 111 10.68 -16.82 9.69
N GLY A 112 10.34 -16.34 8.50
CA GLY A 112 10.55 -14.93 8.16
C GLY A 112 9.70 -14.03 9.05
N THR A 113 10.34 -13.06 9.68
CA THR A 113 9.68 -11.95 10.36
C THR A 113 8.81 -11.21 9.35
N ILE A 114 7.63 -10.79 9.75
CA ILE A 114 6.70 -10.06 8.90
C ILE A 114 7.04 -8.58 9.02
N LEU A 115 7.34 -7.96 7.89
CA LEU A 115 7.63 -6.53 7.88
C LEU A 115 6.33 -5.71 7.88
N CYS A 116 6.21 -4.76 8.81
CA CYS A 116 5.11 -3.82 8.87
C CYS A 116 5.60 -2.39 8.64
N LEU A 117 5.26 -1.80 7.50
CA LEU A 117 5.62 -0.44 7.15
C LEU A 117 4.57 0.54 7.69
N VAL A 118 4.91 1.31 8.70
CA VAL A 118 4.01 2.25 9.37
C VAL A 118 4.40 3.70 9.05
N GLY A 119 3.42 4.55 8.76
CA GLY A 119 3.68 5.96 8.55
C GLY A 119 2.57 6.70 7.83
N PRO A 120 2.66 8.01 7.68
CA PRO A 120 1.60 8.82 7.10
C PRO A 120 1.32 8.45 5.63
N PRO A 121 0.13 8.78 5.11
CA PRO A 121 -0.21 8.48 3.73
C PRO A 121 0.70 9.21 2.74
N GLY A 122 1.09 8.51 1.67
CA GLY A 122 1.92 9.08 0.61
C GLY A 122 3.43 9.05 0.88
N THR A 123 3.90 8.31 1.88
CA THR A 123 5.34 8.10 2.16
C THR A 123 5.97 6.92 1.41
N GLY A 124 5.24 6.33 0.46
CA GLY A 124 5.82 5.31 -0.41
C GLY A 124 5.74 3.86 0.09
N LYS A 125 5.02 3.57 1.20
CA LYS A 125 4.88 2.21 1.77
C LYS A 125 4.60 1.13 0.72
N THR A 126 3.54 1.32 -0.06
CA THR A 126 3.13 0.37 -1.11
C THR A 126 4.16 0.27 -2.25
N SER A 127 4.86 1.36 -2.58
CA SER A 127 5.90 1.32 -3.63
C SER A 127 7.16 0.62 -3.16
N ILE A 128 7.56 0.78 -1.88
CA ILE A 128 8.68 0.04 -1.29
C ILE A 128 8.42 -1.46 -1.35
N ALA A 129 7.23 -1.93 -0.94
CA ALA A 129 6.88 -3.34 -1.01
C ALA A 129 6.96 -3.90 -2.45
N LYS A 130 6.58 -3.08 -3.45
CA LYS A 130 6.72 -3.46 -4.86
C LYS A 130 8.19 -3.55 -5.30
N SER A 131 9.04 -2.63 -4.85
CA SER A 131 10.47 -2.66 -5.16
C SER A 131 11.18 -3.84 -4.47
N VAL A 132 10.77 -4.20 -3.25
CA VAL A 132 11.22 -5.43 -2.56
C VAL A 132 10.84 -6.68 -3.37
N ALA A 133 9.61 -6.74 -3.89
CA ALA A 133 9.19 -7.86 -4.73
C ALA A 133 10.03 -7.96 -6.02
N LYS A 134 10.33 -6.82 -6.64
CA LYS A 134 11.19 -6.72 -7.83
C LYS A 134 12.63 -7.18 -7.52
N ALA A 135 13.19 -6.74 -6.39
CA ALA A 135 14.52 -7.13 -5.93
C ALA A 135 14.63 -8.64 -5.68
N LEU A 136 13.61 -9.24 -5.09
CA LEU A 136 13.53 -10.68 -4.84
C LEU A 136 13.18 -11.53 -6.09
N GLY A 137 12.82 -10.91 -7.21
CA GLY A 137 12.31 -11.63 -8.39
C GLY A 137 10.95 -12.28 -8.17
N ARG A 138 10.20 -11.86 -7.12
CA ARG A 138 8.89 -12.43 -6.76
C ARG A 138 7.74 -11.73 -7.45
N LYS A 139 6.66 -12.47 -7.69
CA LYS A 139 5.40 -11.88 -8.14
C LYS A 139 4.77 -11.10 -7.00
N TYR A 140 4.43 -9.86 -7.27
CA TYR A 140 3.80 -8.94 -6.32
C TYR A 140 2.27 -9.01 -6.42
N VAL A 141 1.61 -9.16 -5.29
CA VAL A 141 0.14 -9.06 -5.18
C VAL A 141 -0.22 -8.18 -3.99
N ARG A 142 -1.23 -7.34 -4.17
CA ARG A 142 -1.74 -6.44 -3.12
C ARG A 142 -3.14 -6.87 -2.71
N ILE A 143 -3.35 -7.00 -1.41
CA ILE A 143 -4.66 -7.20 -0.79
C ILE A 143 -4.93 -5.99 0.11
N CYS A 144 -5.95 -5.21 -0.22
CA CYS A 144 -6.37 -4.08 0.60
C CYS A 144 -7.29 -4.58 1.71
N LEU A 145 -6.94 -4.33 2.98
CA LEU A 145 -7.71 -4.72 4.15
C LEU A 145 -8.56 -3.58 4.71
N GLY A 146 -8.43 -2.37 4.16
CA GLY A 146 -9.25 -1.24 4.54
C GLY A 146 -10.73 -1.49 4.28
N GLY A 147 -11.54 -1.54 5.37
CA GLY A 147 -12.97 -1.78 5.30
C GLY A 147 -13.40 -3.24 5.31
N VAL A 148 -12.47 -4.19 5.43
CA VAL A 148 -12.78 -5.61 5.65
C VAL A 148 -13.37 -5.78 7.04
N ARG A 149 -14.50 -6.49 7.14
CA ARG A 149 -15.26 -6.71 8.38
C ARG A 149 -15.48 -8.18 8.69
N ASP A 150 -15.49 -9.02 7.67
CA ASP A 150 -15.77 -10.46 7.76
C ASP A 150 -14.48 -11.25 7.47
N GLU A 151 -14.18 -12.24 8.32
CA GLU A 151 -13.09 -13.18 8.10
C GLU A 151 -13.23 -13.97 6.81
N ALA A 152 -14.49 -14.21 6.37
CA ALA A 152 -14.80 -14.92 5.14
C ALA A 152 -14.26 -14.20 3.89
N GLU A 153 -14.03 -12.88 3.95
CA GLU A 153 -13.34 -12.18 2.86
C GLU A 153 -11.90 -12.66 2.68
N LEU A 154 -11.22 -13.06 3.76
CA LEU A 154 -9.85 -13.58 3.72
C LEU A 154 -9.79 -15.08 3.48
N ARG A 155 -10.70 -15.85 4.13
CA ARG A 155 -10.75 -17.32 4.14
C ARG A 155 -11.72 -17.92 3.13
N GLY A 156 -12.54 -17.11 2.44
CA GLY A 156 -13.55 -17.58 1.51
C GLY A 156 -14.85 -18.05 2.18
N HIS A 157 -15.87 -18.20 1.37
CA HIS A 157 -17.18 -18.71 1.80
C HIS A 157 -17.29 -20.21 1.49
N ARG A 158 -17.99 -20.95 2.37
CA ARG A 158 -18.24 -22.37 2.12
C ARG A 158 -18.98 -22.57 0.80
N ARG A 159 -18.54 -23.54 0.02
CA ARG A 159 -19.05 -23.85 -1.34
C ARG A 159 -20.57 -24.14 -1.39
N THR A 160 -21.20 -24.48 -0.26
CA THR A 160 -22.63 -24.73 -0.16
C THR A 160 -23.50 -23.48 -0.30
N TYR A 161 -22.90 -22.29 -0.17
CA TYR A 161 -23.64 -21.04 -0.32
C TYR A 161 -23.71 -20.57 -1.77
N VAL A 162 -24.85 -20.03 -2.17
CA VAL A 162 -24.99 -19.40 -3.50
C VAL A 162 -24.05 -18.20 -3.58
N GLY A 163 -23.26 -18.13 -4.65
CA GLY A 163 -22.26 -17.06 -4.82
C GLY A 163 -20.95 -17.27 -4.04
N ALA A 164 -20.71 -18.47 -3.49
CA ALA A 164 -19.48 -18.79 -2.81
C ALA A 164 -18.25 -18.54 -3.71
N MET A 165 -17.22 -17.94 -3.14
CA MET A 165 -15.97 -17.64 -3.83
C MET A 165 -14.76 -17.86 -2.90
N PRO A 166 -13.57 -18.12 -3.45
CA PRO A 166 -12.35 -18.25 -2.64
C PRO A 166 -12.03 -16.95 -1.94
N GLY A 167 -11.37 -17.04 -0.79
CA GLY A 167 -10.89 -15.89 -0.05
C GLY A 167 -9.85 -15.08 -0.84
N ARG A 168 -9.70 -13.82 -0.45
CA ARG A 168 -8.77 -12.88 -1.12
C ARG A 168 -7.34 -13.40 -1.15
N VAL A 169 -6.91 -14.19 -0.16
CA VAL A 169 -5.56 -14.76 -0.10
C VAL A 169 -5.36 -15.82 -1.19
N ILE A 170 -6.30 -16.76 -1.31
CA ILE A 170 -6.26 -17.78 -2.36
C ILE A 170 -6.41 -17.15 -3.75
N ALA A 171 -7.31 -16.18 -3.89
CA ALA A 171 -7.45 -15.43 -5.14
C ALA A 171 -6.14 -14.70 -5.52
N ALA A 172 -5.43 -14.12 -4.55
CA ALA A 172 -4.13 -13.48 -4.76
C ALA A 172 -3.07 -14.47 -5.24
N VAL A 173 -2.96 -15.63 -4.61
CA VAL A 173 -2.01 -16.69 -5.00
C VAL A 173 -2.33 -17.23 -6.39
N LYS A 174 -3.60 -17.48 -6.68
CA LYS A 174 -4.09 -17.89 -8.01
C LYS A 174 -3.67 -16.90 -9.09
N ASN A 175 -3.87 -15.59 -8.85
CA ASN A 175 -3.50 -14.52 -9.77
C ASN A 175 -1.98 -14.37 -9.93
N ALA A 176 -1.21 -14.60 -8.87
CA ALA A 176 0.26 -14.61 -8.92
C ALA A 176 0.81 -15.75 -9.78
N LYS A 177 0.08 -16.87 -9.92
CA LYS A 177 0.49 -18.08 -10.64
C LYS A 177 1.78 -18.74 -10.09
N VAL A 178 2.16 -18.40 -8.86
CA VAL A 178 3.30 -18.96 -8.13
C VAL A 178 2.91 -19.14 -6.65
N LYS A 179 3.47 -20.16 -5.97
CA LYS A 179 3.16 -20.46 -4.56
C LYS A 179 3.91 -19.57 -3.57
N ASN A 180 4.95 -18.84 -4.02
CA ASN A 180 5.80 -17.96 -3.21
C ASN A 180 5.73 -16.49 -3.64
N PRO A 181 4.53 -15.91 -3.83
CA PRO A 181 4.43 -14.50 -4.15
C PRO A 181 4.88 -13.63 -2.97
N LEU A 182 5.14 -12.35 -3.24
CA LEU A 182 5.10 -11.32 -2.21
C LEU A 182 3.68 -10.78 -2.12
N ILE A 183 3.05 -10.97 -0.96
CA ILE A 183 1.69 -10.49 -0.66
C ILE A 183 1.80 -9.25 0.22
N LEU A 184 1.30 -8.14 -0.26
CA LEU A 184 1.16 -6.91 0.51
C LEU A 184 -0.25 -6.84 1.11
N PHE A 185 -0.35 -6.86 2.44
CA PHE A 185 -1.56 -6.50 3.16
C PHE A 185 -1.55 -4.99 3.43
N ASP A 186 -2.36 -4.27 2.68
CA ASP A 186 -2.37 -2.81 2.72
C ASP A 186 -3.51 -2.30 3.62
N GLU A 187 -3.21 -1.28 4.43
CA GLU A 187 -4.16 -0.63 5.35
C GLU A 187 -4.73 -1.58 6.43
N ILE A 188 -3.84 -2.36 7.11
CA ILE A 188 -4.25 -3.27 8.20
C ILE A 188 -4.84 -2.52 9.40
N ASP A 189 -4.48 -1.27 9.60
CA ASP A 189 -4.99 -0.36 10.63
C ASP A 189 -6.47 0.02 10.44
N LYS A 190 -7.04 -0.30 9.28
CA LYS A 190 -8.43 0.02 8.92
C LYS A 190 -9.36 -1.20 8.88
N MET A 191 -8.91 -2.34 9.37
CA MET A 191 -9.79 -3.48 9.61
C MET A 191 -10.74 -3.15 10.76
N VAL A 192 -11.98 -3.59 10.63
CA VAL A 192 -13.02 -3.35 11.64
C VAL A 192 -13.60 -4.70 12.07
N SER A 193 -13.63 -4.96 13.37
CA SER A 193 -14.37 -6.09 13.93
C SER A 193 -15.78 -5.61 14.33
N ASP A 194 -16.82 -6.21 13.79
CA ASP A 194 -18.22 -5.80 14.01
C ASP A 194 -19.12 -6.91 14.60
N GLY A 195 -18.52 -7.92 15.22
CA GLY A 195 -19.25 -9.05 15.84
C GLY A 195 -19.75 -10.12 14.86
N ARG A 196 -19.56 -9.97 13.55
CA ARG A 196 -19.86 -10.99 12.53
C ARG A 196 -18.66 -11.88 12.20
N GLY A 197 -17.48 -11.51 12.66
CA GLY A 197 -16.23 -12.21 12.48
C GLY A 197 -15.05 -11.34 12.94
N ASP A 198 -13.90 -11.96 13.08
CA ASP A 198 -12.66 -11.27 13.43
C ASP A 198 -11.61 -11.44 12.31
N PRO A 199 -11.55 -10.48 11.37
CA PRO A 199 -10.57 -10.54 10.30
C PRO A 199 -9.13 -10.47 10.82
N ALA A 200 -8.90 -9.93 12.03
CA ALA A 200 -7.58 -9.92 12.66
C ALA A 200 -7.17 -11.33 13.09
N ALA A 201 -8.09 -12.16 13.57
CA ALA A 201 -7.82 -13.57 13.89
C ALA A 201 -7.46 -14.37 12.63
N ALA A 202 -8.19 -14.16 11.52
CA ALA A 202 -7.87 -14.78 10.25
C ALA A 202 -6.48 -14.35 9.73
N LEU A 203 -6.14 -13.07 9.89
CA LEU A 203 -4.83 -12.54 9.51
C LEU A 203 -3.70 -13.13 10.38
N LEU A 204 -3.95 -13.32 11.68
CA LEU A 204 -3.01 -14.00 12.58
C LEU A 204 -2.63 -15.41 12.10
N GLU A 205 -3.61 -16.22 11.70
CA GLU A 205 -3.36 -17.56 11.16
C GLU A 205 -2.56 -17.53 9.85
N ILE A 206 -2.88 -16.57 8.96
CA ILE A 206 -2.18 -16.41 7.68
C ILE A 206 -0.72 -16.02 7.90
N LEU A 207 -0.47 -15.17 8.88
CA LEU A 207 0.84 -14.63 9.17
C LEU A 207 1.67 -15.55 10.08
N ASP A 208 1.05 -16.44 10.84
CA ASP A 208 1.75 -17.37 11.71
C ASP A 208 2.47 -18.46 10.91
N PRO A 209 3.81 -18.57 10.97
CA PRO A 209 4.57 -19.53 10.22
C PRO A 209 4.25 -21.00 10.55
N GLU A 210 3.73 -21.28 11.75
CA GLU A 210 3.36 -22.65 12.17
C GLU A 210 2.01 -23.03 11.57
N GLN A 211 1.08 -22.10 11.50
CA GLN A 211 -0.30 -22.33 11.03
C GLN A 211 -0.42 -22.19 9.51
N ASN A 212 0.30 -21.26 8.90
CA ASN A 212 0.14 -20.93 7.47
C ASN A 212 0.60 -22.05 6.51
N LYS A 213 1.35 -23.04 7.00
CA LYS A 213 1.68 -24.28 6.24
C LYS A 213 0.43 -25.09 5.88
N HIS A 214 -0.60 -24.97 6.69
CA HIS A 214 -1.85 -25.70 6.57
C HIS A 214 -3.05 -24.75 6.39
N PHE A 215 -2.81 -23.58 5.83
CA PHE A 215 -3.87 -22.59 5.62
C PHE A 215 -5.06 -23.22 4.89
N SER A 216 -6.23 -23.14 5.49
CA SER A 216 -7.47 -23.73 4.97
C SER A 216 -8.44 -22.63 4.56
N ASP A 217 -8.66 -22.51 3.27
CA ASP A 217 -9.71 -21.67 2.71
C ASP A 217 -11.01 -22.46 2.65
N HIS A 218 -12.13 -21.86 3.09
CA HIS A 218 -13.42 -22.53 3.18
C HIS A 218 -14.01 -22.91 1.83
N TYR A 219 -13.69 -22.16 0.77
CA TYR A 219 -14.09 -22.51 -0.59
C TYR A 219 -13.24 -23.62 -1.16
N LEU A 220 -11.93 -23.57 -0.91
CA LEU A 220 -10.97 -24.52 -1.49
C LEU A 220 -11.11 -25.93 -0.88
N GLU A 221 -11.47 -26.01 0.40
CA GLU A 221 -11.60 -27.26 1.19
C GLU A 221 -10.31 -28.14 1.20
N LEU A 222 -9.21 -27.56 0.80
CA LEU A 222 -7.90 -28.20 0.75
C LEU A 222 -6.86 -27.29 1.38
N PRO A 223 -5.94 -27.82 2.21
CA PRO A 223 -4.88 -27.01 2.78
C PRO A 223 -3.93 -26.53 1.69
N PHE A 224 -3.56 -25.25 1.77
CA PHE A 224 -2.56 -24.62 0.92
C PHE A 224 -1.38 -24.14 1.76
N ASP A 225 -0.16 -24.46 1.35
CA ASP A 225 1.06 -24.06 2.04
C ASP A 225 1.46 -22.63 1.66
N LEU A 226 1.23 -21.68 2.59
CA LEU A 226 1.62 -20.28 2.47
C LEU A 226 3.00 -19.98 3.08
N SER A 227 3.71 -20.96 3.67
CA SER A 227 4.99 -20.74 4.36
C SER A 227 6.10 -20.18 3.46
N LYS A 228 5.97 -20.36 2.15
CA LYS A 228 6.92 -19.84 1.15
C LYS A 228 6.55 -18.46 0.61
N ALA A 229 5.34 -17.97 0.92
CA ALA A 229 4.96 -16.60 0.59
C ALA A 229 5.76 -15.60 1.45
N PHE A 230 5.90 -14.38 0.95
CA PHE A 230 6.51 -13.29 1.67
C PHE A 230 5.45 -12.24 2.00
N PHE A 231 5.29 -11.91 3.28
CA PHE A 231 4.27 -10.98 3.70
C PHE A 231 4.87 -9.63 4.09
N ILE A 232 4.29 -8.56 3.56
CA ILE A 232 4.53 -7.20 4.01
C ILE A 232 3.18 -6.61 4.39
N CYS A 233 3.13 -5.93 5.53
CA CYS A 233 1.96 -5.19 5.97
C CYS A 233 2.19 -3.68 5.84
N THR A 234 1.14 -2.90 5.66
CA THR A 234 1.21 -1.44 5.75
C THR A 234 0.12 -0.90 6.65
N ALA A 235 0.46 0.14 7.41
CA ALA A 235 -0.47 0.86 8.27
C ALA A 235 -0.16 2.37 8.25
N ASN A 236 -1.11 3.19 8.65
CA ASN A 236 -0.84 4.61 8.86
C ASN A 236 -0.42 4.89 10.31
N GLY A 237 -0.91 4.10 11.27
CA GLY A 237 -0.56 4.10 12.68
C GLY A 237 -0.68 2.71 13.25
N THR A 238 -0.19 2.51 14.48
CA THR A 238 -0.22 1.22 15.19
C THR A 238 -1.37 1.12 16.19
N ASP A 239 -2.01 2.23 16.52
CA ASP A 239 -2.96 2.34 17.63
C ASP A 239 -4.20 1.44 17.49
N THR A 240 -4.61 1.15 16.25
CA THR A 240 -5.80 0.32 15.95
C THR A 240 -5.46 -1.13 15.63
N ILE A 241 -4.17 -1.49 15.59
CA ILE A 241 -3.73 -2.84 15.31
C ILE A 241 -3.69 -3.62 16.62
N SER A 242 -4.23 -4.85 16.63
CA SER A 242 -4.23 -5.70 17.82
C SER A 242 -2.79 -6.06 18.25
N ARG A 243 -2.54 -6.09 19.57
CA ARG A 243 -1.22 -6.43 20.11
C ARG A 243 -0.68 -7.77 19.62
N PRO A 244 -1.49 -8.86 19.54
CA PRO A 244 -0.99 -10.14 19.02
C PRO A 244 -0.49 -10.07 17.56
N LEU A 245 -1.04 -9.17 16.75
CA LEU A 245 -0.53 -8.93 15.40
C LEU A 245 0.78 -8.15 15.42
N LEU A 246 0.87 -7.10 16.25
CA LEU A 246 2.09 -6.29 16.39
C LEU A 246 3.27 -7.11 16.89
N ASP A 247 3.05 -8.01 17.85
CA ASP A 247 4.09 -8.87 18.43
C ASP A 247 4.73 -9.83 17.39
N ARG A 248 4.03 -10.11 16.30
CA ARG A 248 4.53 -10.95 15.19
C ARG A 248 5.16 -10.16 14.05
N MET A 249 5.10 -8.84 14.12
CA MET A 249 5.56 -7.96 13.04
C MET A 249 6.79 -7.16 13.48
N GLU A 250 7.74 -7.02 12.57
CA GLU A 250 8.78 -6.02 12.70
C GLU A 250 8.28 -4.70 12.15
N VAL A 251 8.06 -3.72 13.04
CA VAL A 251 7.53 -2.41 12.68
C VAL A 251 8.67 -1.52 12.20
N ILE A 252 8.56 -1.04 10.96
CA ILE A 252 9.47 -0.07 10.36
C ILE A 252 8.71 1.23 10.13
N GLU A 253 9.09 2.27 10.88
CA GLU A 253 8.47 3.58 10.75
C GLU A 253 9.01 4.36 9.56
N LEU A 254 8.10 4.81 8.68
CA LEU A 254 8.39 5.71 7.58
C LEU A 254 8.01 7.13 7.99
N PRO A 255 8.99 8.00 8.26
CA PRO A 255 8.69 9.38 8.60
C PRO A 255 8.14 10.15 7.40
N GLY A 256 7.51 11.29 7.65
CA GLY A 256 7.17 12.22 6.59
C GLY A 256 8.41 12.80 5.93
N TYR A 257 8.29 13.16 4.67
CA TYR A 257 9.38 13.75 3.89
C TYR A 257 9.60 15.21 4.21
N THR A 258 10.87 15.61 4.27
CA THR A 258 11.31 17.02 4.30
C THR A 258 11.03 17.69 2.95
N GLU A 259 11.11 19.02 2.90
CA GLU A 259 10.96 19.76 1.64
C GLU A 259 11.98 19.35 0.57
N ASN A 260 13.22 19.13 0.99
CA ASN A 260 14.30 18.75 0.08
C ASN A 260 14.10 17.33 -0.46
N GLU A 261 13.70 16.37 0.38
CA GLU A 261 13.36 15.02 -0.07
C GLU A 261 12.18 15.03 -1.05
N LYS A 262 11.12 15.82 -0.76
CA LYS A 262 10.00 15.98 -1.70
C LYS A 262 10.41 16.57 -3.03
N PHE A 263 11.37 17.50 -3.02
CA PHE A 263 11.91 18.10 -4.25
C PHE A 263 12.63 17.03 -5.11
N HIS A 264 13.51 16.25 -4.51
CA HIS A 264 14.22 15.18 -5.22
C HIS A 264 13.26 14.09 -5.72
N ILE A 265 12.34 13.61 -4.87
CA ILE A 265 11.32 12.64 -5.27
C ILE A 265 10.48 13.18 -6.44
N ALA A 266 10.09 14.44 -6.39
CA ALA A 266 9.30 15.05 -7.46
C ALA A 266 10.08 15.16 -8.77
N LYS A 267 11.35 15.56 -8.71
CA LYS A 267 12.20 15.76 -9.88
C LYS A 267 12.61 14.45 -10.55
N GLU A 268 13.01 13.48 -9.76
CA GLU A 268 13.60 12.23 -10.23
C GLU A 268 12.53 11.19 -10.61
N HIS A 269 11.46 11.10 -9.81
CA HIS A 269 10.46 10.05 -9.99
C HIS A 269 9.09 10.56 -10.45
N LEU A 270 8.47 11.52 -9.73
CA LEU A 270 7.08 11.89 -10.01
C LEU A 270 6.91 12.62 -11.34
N TRP A 271 7.83 13.53 -11.69
CA TRP A 271 7.76 14.30 -12.92
C TRP A 271 7.78 13.38 -14.15
N ALA A 272 8.76 12.48 -14.22
CA ALA A 272 8.89 11.55 -15.33
C ALA A 272 7.69 10.60 -15.44
N LYS A 273 7.21 10.10 -14.29
CA LYS A 273 6.02 9.25 -14.21
C LYS A 273 4.78 9.96 -14.75
N GLN A 274 4.55 11.21 -14.33
CA GLN A 274 3.37 11.97 -14.74
C GLN A 274 3.43 12.40 -16.20
N LEU A 275 4.59 12.75 -16.73
CA LEU A 275 4.77 12.99 -18.17
C LEU A 275 4.35 11.76 -18.99
N LYS A 276 4.87 10.59 -18.63
CA LYS A 276 4.54 9.32 -19.32
C LYS A 276 3.04 9.00 -19.24
N GLN A 277 2.43 9.17 -18.07
CA GLN A 277 1.00 8.89 -17.86
C GLN A 277 0.08 9.81 -18.66
N ASN A 278 0.50 11.04 -18.93
CA ASN A 278 -0.28 12.02 -19.67
C ASN A 278 0.14 12.13 -21.15
N GLY A 279 1.02 11.25 -21.65
CA GLY A 279 1.43 11.20 -23.06
C GLY A 279 2.28 12.38 -23.50
N ILE A 280 2.99 13.05 -22.57
CA ILE A 280 3.81 14.22 -22.85
C ILE A 280 5.29 13.84 -22.75
N THR A 281 6.12 14.37 -23.65
CA THR A 281 7.56 14.19 -23.62
C THR A 281 8.26 15.29 -22.81
N ARG A 282 9.49 15.00 -22.32
CA ARG A 282 10.32 16.00 -21.64
C ARG A 282 10.69 17.20 -22.54
N SER A 283 10.66 17.03 -23.87
CA SER A 283 10.93 18.11 -24.82
C SER A 283 9.74 19.07 -24.96
N GLN A 284 8.51 18.60 -24.73
CA GLN A 284 7.28 19.38 -24.81
C GLN A 284 6.98 20.15 -23.51
N LEU A 285 7.30 19.53 -22.34
CA LEU A 285 7.02 20.15 -21.05
C LEU A 285 8.23 20.08 -20.12
N THR A 286 8.68 21.24 -19.65
CA THR A 286 9.77 21.37 -18.66
C THR A 286 9.29 22.16 -17.46
N ILE A 287 9.85 21.89 -16.28
CA ILE A 287 9.61 22.63 -15.05
C ILE A 287 10.91 23.09 -14.45
N THR A 288 10.95 24.32 -13.93
CA THR A 288 12.13 24.83 -13.23
C THR A 288 12.15 24.36 -11.78
N ASP A 289 13.34 24.18 -11.22
CA ASP A 289 13.52 23.77 -9.82
C ASP A 289 12.81 24.74 -8.86
N LYS A 290 12.84 26.04 -9.18
CA LYS A 290 12.15 27.07 -8.38
C LYS A 290 10.63 26.90 -8.42
N ALA A 291 10.05 26.59 -9.58
CA ALA A 291 8.63 26.30 -9.70
C ALA A 291 8.23 25.04 -8.92
N LEU A 292 9.04 24.00 -8.94
CA LEU A 292 8.80 22.77 -8.20
C LEU A 292 8.84 23.01 -6.68
N ARG A 293 9.83 23.77 -6.17
CA ARG A 293 9.88 24.19 -4.75
C ARG A 293 8.67 25.07 -4.38
N THR A 294 8.27 26.00 -5.25
CA THR A 294 7.05 26.81 -5.06
C THR A 294 5.81 25.93 -4.98
N MET A 295 5.71 24.87 -5.81
CA MET A 295 4.61 23.91 -5.76
C MET A 295 4.56 23.20 -4.40
N ILE A 296 5.70 22.72 -3.91
CA ILE A 296 5.80 22.05 -2.60
C ILE A 296 5.37 22.98 -1.46
N LEU A 297 5.88 24.20 -1.43
CA LEU A 297 5.66 25.13 -0.33
C LEU A 297 4.27 25.75 -0.31
N ARG A 298 3.76 26.13 -1.49
CA ARG A 298 2.57 26.97 -1.60
C ARG A 298 1.31 26.24 -2.03
N TYR A 299 1.41 25.03 -2.57
CA TYR A 299 0.26 24.26 -3.09
C TYR A 299 0.04 22.93 -2.40
N THR A 300 0.99 22.47 -1.57
CA THR A 300 0.85 21.22 -0.81
C THR A 300 1.21 21.43 0.65
N ARG A 301 0.51 20.68 1.54
CA ARG A 301 0.76 20.69 2.98
C ARG A 301 0.46 19.29 3.53
N GLU A 302 1.38 18.37 3.30
CA GLU A 302 1.22 16.97 3.63
C GLU A 302 2.55 16.37 4.13
N ALA A 303 2.50 15.28 4.87
CA ALA A 303 3.70 14.55 5.28
C ALA A 303 4.37 13.78 4.12
N GLY A 304 3.57 13.19 3.24
CA GLY A 304 4.02 12.47 2.04
C GLY A 304 4.08 13.33 0.78
N VAL A 305 3.95 12.67 -0.38
CA VAL A 305 4.02 13.30 -1.71
C VAL A 305 2.77 13.07 -2.58
N ARG A 306 1.68 12.51 -2.01
CA ARG A 306 0.47 12.17 -2.77
C ARG A 306 -0.25 13.38 -3.35
N GLY A 307 -0.35 14.46 -2.56
CA GLY A 307 -0.93 15.72 -3.01
C GLY A 307 -0.03 16.43 -4.02
N LEU A 308 1.30 16.36 -3.82
CA LEU A 308 2.28 16.87 -4.76
C LEU A 308 2.17 16.15 -6.11
N GLU A 309 2.07 14.84 -6.13
CA GLU A 309 1.85 14.06 -7.34
C GLU A 309 0.57 14.50 -8.07
N ARG A 310 -0.54 14.72 -7.34
CA ARG A 310 -1.79 15.23 -7.92
C ARG A 310 -1.64 16.63 -8.54
N LYS A 311 -0.83 17.51 -7.92
CA LYS A 311 -0.56 18.85 -8.46
C LYS A 311 0.30 18.78 -9.72
N ILE A 312 1.32 17.92 -9.74
CA ILE A 312 2.14 17.64 -10.95
C ILE A 312 1.24 17.09 -12.05
N ALA A 313 0.39 16.09 -11.76
CA ALA A 313 -0.56 15.54 -12.73
C ALA A 313 -1.51 16.61 -13.29
N SER A 314 -1.97 17.54 -12.47
CA SER A 314 -2.83 18.66 -12.91
C SER A 314 -2.11 19.57 -13.90
N VAL A 315 -0.83 19.88 -13.63
CA VAL A 315 0.01 20.66 -14.57
C VAL A 315 0.19 19.91 -15.88
N CYS A 316 0.53 18.62 -15.81
CA CYS A 316 0.71 17.79 -17.02
C CYS A 316 -0.58 17.70 -17.85
N ARG A 317 -1.76 17.52 -17.23
CA ARG A 317 -3.03 17.50 -17.97
C ARG A 317 -3.34 18.83 -18.68
N LYS A 318 -3.09 19.96 -18.04
CA LYS A 318 -3.28 21.28 -18.68
C LYS A 318 -2.30 21.49 -19.84
N ALA A 319 -1.06 21.04 -19.66
CA ALA A 319 -0.07 21.07 -20.74
C ALA A 319 -0.46 20.12 -21.90
N ALA A 320 -0.96 18.92 -21.60
CA ALA A 320 -1.46 17.98 -22.62
C ALA A 320 -2.59 18.61 -23.45
N LYS A 321 -3.54 19.30 -22.79
CA LYS A 321 -4.60 20.03 -23.50
C LYS A 321 -4.01 21.07 -24.46
N ALA A 322 -3.07 21.86 -24.00
CA ALA A 322 -2.44 22.90 -24.83
C ALA A 322 -1.66 22.31 -26.03
N VAL A 323 -0.95 21.18 -25.81
CA VAL A 323 -0.24 20.47 -26.88
C VAL A 323 -1.22 19.86 -27.89
N ALA A 324 -2.34 19.27 -27.41
CA ALA A 324 -3.35 18.68 -28.28
C ALA A 324 -4.18 19.72 -29.08
N GLN A 325 -4.25 20.97 -28.62
CA GLN A 325 -4.91 22.07 -29.30
C GLN A 325 -4.00 22.84 -30.29
N ALA A 326 -2.70 22.58 -30.25
CA ALA A 326 -1.76 23.17 -31.22
C ALA A 326 -1.88 22.43 -32.57
N ASP A 327 -1.74 23.16 -33.65
CA ASP A 327 -1.81 22.61 -35.02
C ASP A 327 -0.78 21.48 -35.23
N GLU A 328 -1.17 20.45 -35.98
CA GLU A 328 -0.32 19.32 -36.35
C GLU A 328 0.94 19.84 -37.06
N GLY A 329 2.11 19.62 -36.44
CA GLY A 329 3.41 20.07 -36.95
C GLY A 329 4.08 21.16 -36.11
N THR A 330 3.38 21.84 -35.21
CA THR A 330 3.95 22.85 -34.30
C THR A 330 4.59 22.19 -33.09
N LYS A 331 5.91 22.25 -32.96
CA LYS A 331 6.63 21.75 -31.75
C LYS A 331 6.35 22.67 -30.56
N THR A 332 5.24 22.46 -29.88
CA THR A 332 4.87 23.22 -28.69
C THR A 332 5.84 22.90 -27.55
N LYS A 333 6.60 23.88 -27.08
CA LYS A 333 7.49 23.77 -25.93
C LYS A 333 6.93 24.63 -24.79
N LEU A 334 6.47 23.98 -23.73
CA LEU A 334 5.94 24.64 -22.54
C LEU A 334 6.98 24.60 -21.41
N ARG A 335 7.25 25.75 -20.79
CA ARG A 335 8.14 25.84 -19.64
C ARG A 335 7.39 26.39 -18.43
N ILE A 336 7.32 25.58 -17.39
CA ILE A 336 6.74 25.98 -16.12
C ILE A 336 7.79 26.68 -15.26
N SER A 337 7.51 27.91 -14.90
CA SER A 337 8.34 28.74 -14.03
C SER A 337 7.56 29.19 -12.80
N ASP A 338 8.25 29.78 -11.84
CA ASP A 338 7.63 30.36 -10.65
C ASP A 338 6.63 31.48 -10.99
N ARG A 339 6.83 32.17 -12.12
CA ARG A 339 5.95 33.27 -12.57
C ARG A 339 4.62 32.77 -13.12
N ASN A 340 4.62 31.70 -13.92
CA ASN A 340 3.42 31.21 -14.62
C ASN A 340 2.75 30.00 -13.94
N ILE A 341 3.31 29.46 -12.84
CA ILE A 341 2.72 28.33 -12.13
C ILE A 341 1.28 28.60 -11.66
N LYS A 342 0.94 29.87 -11.40
CA LYS A 342 -0.42 30.29 -11.00
C LYS A 342 -1.46 30.07 -12.09
N GLU A 343 -1.08 30.10 -13.36
CA GLU A 343 -1.97 29.82 -14.51
C GLU A 343 -2.39 28.35 -14.53
N TYR A 344 -1.48 27.47 -14.09
CA TYR A 344 -1.72 26.03 -14.06
C TYR A 344 -2.43 25.57 -12.77
N LEU A 345 -2.08 26.12 -11.61
CA LEU A 345 -2.54 25.64 -10.31
C LEU A 345 -3.49 26.61 -9.58
N GLY A 346 -3.72 27.80 -10.15
CA GLY A 346 -4.53 28.85 -9.51
C GLY A 346 -3.75 29.60 -8.42
N LYS A 347 -4.48 30.33 -7.60
CA LYS A 347 -3.87 31.09 -6.48
C LYS A 347 -3.21 30.16 -5.47
N PRO A 348 -2.04 30.52 -4.90
CA PRO A 348 -1.40 29.77 -3.84
C PRO A 348 -2.33 29.53 -2.65
N VAL A 349 -2.43 28.28 -2.22
CA VAL A 349 -3.32 27.87 -1.11
C VAL A 349 -2.69 28.19 0.25
N TYR A 350 -1.36 28.09 0.33
CA TYR A 350 -0.61 28.27 1.57
C TYR A 350 0.31 29.49 1.45
N LYS A 351 0.25 30.36 2.45
CA LYS A 351 1.25 31.41 2.62
C LYS A 351 2.46 30.84 3.35
N PRO A 352 3.70 31.18 2.95
CA PRO A 352 4.86 30.87 3.79
C PRO A 352 4.64 31.51 5.17
N ASN A 353 4.90 30.78 6.24
CA ASN A 353 4.95 31.38 7.56
C ASN A 353 6.15 32.33 7.53
N ALA A 354 5.90 33.62 7.41
CA ALA A 354 6.91 34.61 7.68
C ALA A 354 7.29 34.45 9.17
N ALA A 355 8.49 33.93 9.42
CA ALA A 355 9.07 34.08 10.74
C ALA A 355 9.11 35.60 11.01
N ASN A 356 8.68 36.03 12.18
CA ASN A 356 8.93 37.45 12.57
C ASN A 356 10.44 37.63 12.54
N GLU A 357 10.94 38.38 11.57
CA GLU A 357 12.37 38.63 11.40
C GLU A 357 12.93 39.48 12.53
N LYS A 358 12.04 40.11 13.33
CA LYS A 358 12.44 40.94 14.48
C LYS A 358 11.83 40.35 15.76
N PRO A 359 12.63 40.27 16.84
CA PRO A 359 12.11 39.90 18.15
C PRO A 359 11.12 40.97 18.63
N GLU A 360 9.94 40.53 19.03
CA GLU A 360 8.91 41.40 19.63
C GLU A 360 8.76 41.06 21.11
N VAL A 361 8.85 42.09 21.99
CA VAL A 361 8.71 41.88 23.43
C VAL A 361 7.29 41.43 23.78
N GLY A 362 7.20 40.34 24.56
CA GLY A 362 5.92 39.76 24.98
C GLY A 362 5.31 38.78 23.99
N ILE A 363 6.01 38.38 22.93
CA ILE A 363 5.59 37.33 22.01
C ILE A 363 6.55 36.16 22.09
N VAL A 364 6.03 35.01 22.50
CA VAL A 364 6.76 33.73 22.52
C VAL A 364 6.16 32.79 21.48
N ARG A 365 6.99 32.14 20.68
CA ARG A 365 6.58 31.09 19.78
C ARG A 365 6.70 29.72 20.46
N GLY A 366 5.57 29.09 20.69
CA GLY A 366 5.55 27.68 21.05
C GLY A 366 5.85 26.79 19.83
N LEU A 367 6.75 25.83 19.99
CA LEU A 367 6.96 24.76 19.04
C LEU A 367 6.00 23.63 19.41
N ALA A 368 5.10 23.27 18.50
CA ALA A 368 4.26 22.11 18.67
C ALA A 368 4.62 21.05 17.63
N TRP A 369 4.78 19.83 18.09
CA TRP A 369 4.96 18.69 17.19
C TRP A 369 3.63 18.35 16.53
N THR A 370 3.59 18.41 15.21
CA THR A 370 2.43 17.94 14.43
C THR A 370 2.89 16.86 13.48
N SER A 371 2.00 15.96 13.10
CA SER A 371 2.24 14.92 12.09
C SER A 371 2.75 15.46 10.74
N ARG A 372 2.85 16.77 10.60
CA ARG A 372 3.26 17.48 9.38
C ARG A 372 4.64 18.13 9.44
N ARG A 373 5.47 17.85 10.46
CA ARG A 373 6.82 18.46 10.59
C ARG A 373 6.85 19.97 10.25
N ARG A 374 5.99 20.76 10.86
CA ARG A 374 6.03 22.23 10.74
C ARG A 374 5.82 22.87 12.09
N ASP A 375 6.56 23.93 12.33
CA ASP A 375 6.40 24.81 13.47
C ASP A 375 4.99 25.39 13.48
N ALA A 376 4.14 24.93 14.37
CA ALA A 376 2.91 25.62 14.69
C ALA A 376 3.31 26.75 15.63
N GLY A 377 3.63 27.91 15.06
CA GLY A 377 3.88 29.09 15.84
C GLY A 377 2.57 29.58 16.48
N ASP A 378 2.39 29.28 17.75
CA ASP A 378 1.33 29.89 18.55
C ASP A 378 1.86 31.19 19.13
N ARG A 379 1.14 32.30 18.91
CA ARG A 379 1.52 33.60 19.43
C ARG A 379 0.85 33.79 20.76
N GLY A 380 1.54 33.55 21.85
CA GLY A 380 1.13 33.91 23.17
C GLY A 380 1.49 35.40 23.42
N ARG A 381 0.53 36.23 23.79
CA ARG A 381 0.76 37.65 24.21
C ARG A 381 0.79 37.70 25.72
N CYS A 382 1.95 37.98 26.31
CA CYS A 382 2.04 38.32 27.73
C CYS A 382 1.50 39.73 27.97
N ILE A 383 0.38 39.84 28.67
CA ILE A 383 -0.18 41.14 29.10
C ILE A 383 0.29 41.39 30.53
N LYS A 384 0.93 42.51 30.77
CA LYS A 384 1.57 42.93 32.04
C LYS A 384 0.59 43.22 33.21
N ARG A 385 -0.71 42.90 33.10
CA ARG A 385 -1.67 43.07 34.21
C ARG A 385 -2.65 41.89 34.27
N HIS A 386 -2.63 41.22 35.38
CA HIS A 386 -3.43 40.10 35.84
C HIS A 386 -2.88 38.70 35.53
N ARG A 387 -2.71 37.91 36.59
CA ARG A 387 -2.32 36.49 36.66
C ARG A 387 -3.36 35.55 36.03
N GLN A 388 -3.74 35.76 34.79
CA GLN A 388 -4.53 34.79 34.03
C GLN A 388 -3.95 34.66 32.62
N ALA A 389 -3.28 33.57 32.36
CA ALA A 389 -2.92 33.19 31.01
C ALA A 389 -4.20 32.91 30.24
N GLY A 390 -4.61 33.87 29.39
CA GLY A 390 -5.72 33.66 28.47
C GLY A 390 -5.31 32.70 27.34
N ALA A 391 -5.59 31.47 27.51
CA ALA A 391 -5.43 30.48 26.43
C ALA A 391 -6.53 30.70 25.39
N TYR A 392 -6.14 31.11 24.19
CA TYR A 392 -7.06 31.21 23.05
C TYR A 392 -7.56 29.80 22.67
N ARG A 393 -8.82 29.53 22.98
CA ARG A 393 -9.51 28.22 22.85
C ARG A 393 -9.82 27.76 21.41
N LYS A 394 -9.22 28.28 20.37
CA LYS A 394 -9.63 27.97 18.99
C LYS A 394 -8.71 27.03 18.17
N ALA A 395 -7.64 26.50 18.73
CA ALA A 395 -6.69 25.68 17.96
C ALA A 395 -6.44 24.27 18.50
N TRP A 396 -7.02 23.86 19.61
CA TRP A 396 -6.63 22.62 20.31
C TRP A 396 -7.84 21.76 20.63
N ARG A 397 -8.24 20.94 19.68
CA ARG A 397 -8.75 19.59 19.95
C ARG A 397 -7.63 18.62 19.58
N CYS A 398 -6.70 18.47 20.44
CA CYS A 398 -5.75 17.38 20.46
C CYS A 398 -5.55 17.03 21.93
N ASP A 399 -6.07 15.89 22.29
CA ASP A 399 -5.85 15.09 23.50
C ASP A 399 -5.66 15.80 24.85
N GLU A 400 -6.55 15.44 25.76
CA GLU A 400 -6.67 15.96 27.14
C GLU A 400 -5.43 15.75 28.04
N GLY A 401 -4.33 15.19 27.53
CA GLY A 401 -3.12 14.88 28.31
C GLY A 401 -2.08 15.98 28.44
N ILE A 402 -2.15 17.04 27.63
CA ILE A 402 -1.06 18.06 27.57
C ILE A 402 -1.40 19.36 28.31
N SER A 403 -2.60 19.51 28.87
CA SER A 403 -3.05 20.78 29.47
C SER A 403 -2.54 21.03 30.91
N GLN A 404 -2.01 20.03 31.60
CA GLN A 404 -1.58 20.22 33.01
C GLN A 404 -0.13 20.68 33.21
N ASP A 405 0.75 20.49 32.24
CA ASP A 405 2.18 20.85 32.37
C ASP A 405 2.54 22.28 31.98
N ARG A 406 1.55 23.14 31.70
CA ARG A 406 1.80 24.50 31.17
C ARG A 406 1.83 25.63 32.19
N THR A 407 1.54 25.36 33.41
CA THR A 407 1.60 26.37 34.49
C THR A 407 3.01 26.61 35.04
N ASP A 408 3.94 25.69 34.79
CA ASP A 408 5.29 25.74 35.34
C ASP A 408 6.34 26.40 34.43
N LEU A 409 5.99 26.86 33.25
CA LEU A 409 6.94 27.39 32.25
C LEU A 409 7.05 28.92 32.20
N CYS A 410 6.62 29.64 33.21
CA CYS A 410 6.94 31.08 33.31
C CYS A 410 7.21 31.56 34.75
N PRO A 411 8.37 31.27 35.32
CA PRO A 411 8.93 32.11 36.34
C PRO A 411 9.94 33.07 35.71
N PHE A 412 9.49 34.17 35.09
CA PHE A 412 10.37 35.31 34.91
C PHE A 412 10.13 36.27 36.06
N SER A 413 10.87 36.13 37.13
CA SER A 413 11.21 37.16 38.08
C SER A 413 12.22 38.09 37.43
N GLY A 414 11.75 39.10 36.72
CA GLY A 414 12.58 40.22 36.30
C GLY A 414 12.52 41.29 37.36
N THR A 415 13.52 41.35 38.19
CA THR A 415 13.90 42.54 38.97
C THR A 415 14.67 43.45 38.06
N GLY A 416 14.23 44.71 37.97
CA GLY A 416 14.88 45.78 37.26
C GLY A 416 13.87 46.74 36.61
#